data_9100ef4b7295abb29681486e7054f754
#
_entry.id   9100ef4b7295abb29681486e7054f754
#
_cell.length_a   1.000
_cell.length_b   1.000
_cell.length_c   1.000
_cell.angle_alpha   90.00
_cell.angle_beta   90.00
_cell.angle_gamma   90.00
#
_symmetry.space_group_name_H-M   'P 1'
#
loop_
_entity.id
_entity.type
_entity.pdbx_description
1 polymer ?
#
loop_
_entity_poly.entity_id
_entity_poly.type
_entity_poly.pdbx_seq_one_letter_code
_entity_poly.pdbx_strand_id
1 'polypeptide(L)'
;MDMAAINSVVNEIDSLVWGPIMLTLLVGTGVYLTCLLKFRTWRNLPYAIGSVLSKEARTKKRGTGDVSPFSALMTALAATIGTGNIVGVATAMFAGGPGALVWMWISACFGLTSKFSECMLAIKYREVNAKGEMKGGPMFTMKNGFKNKTLGSVMGFLFALFAVIASFGIGNMTQANSISGAVHTTFGMSPEICGVILTVLSLIIIVGGIKTISKVSSVVVPAMAFFYVIAGLICIIFNIQNVPHGLYLIFMMAFDPQAVGGGVLGGITASVMNAVRFGVARGCFSNEAGMGSAAITAAAATTDDPVRQGYINMTGTFWDTIVVCSITGITIAASGVLGMTSADGKPLKGVELTMAAFSTNIGELGALIVAIGIILFAFSTILGWEYHGEKAWEYLFGTHKYNMIYRIVFSLVVYVGATQTLDLVWNLSDIANALMAIPNLISMLILSPVIKEEVERFQIVLEKEKAEKKAGVTAGEHAKI
;
A
#
# COMPACT_ATOMS: atom_id res chain seq x y z
N MET A 1 29.06 18.48 9.20
CA MET A 1 28.62 18.13 7.83
C MET A 1 27.52 19.10 7.45
N ASP A 2 27.63 19.69 6.26
CA ASP A 2 26.59 20.56 5.74
C ASP A 2 25.34 19.73 5.45
N MET A 3 24.16 20.19 5.89
CA MET A 3 22.86 19.49 5.64
C MET A 3 22.61 19.30 4.15
N ALA A 4 23.08 20.21 3.29
CA ALA A 4 22.99 20.06 1.85
C ALA A 4 23.78 18.85 1.33
N ALA A 5 25.00 18.63 1.86
CA ALA A 5 25.83 17.49 1.51
C ALA A 5 25.19 16.16 1.99
N ILE A 6 24.60 16.15 3.18
CA ILE A 6 23.87 14.96 3.70
C ILE A 6 22.68 14.63 2.78
N ASN A 7 21.87 15.63 2.44
CA ASN A 7 20.72 15.44 1.55
C ASN A 7 21.15 14.95 0.16
N SER A 8 22.26 15.44 -0.38
CA SER A 8 22.79 14.97 -1.68
C SER A 8 23.15 13.50 -1.65
N VAL A 9 23.89 13.05 -0.62
CA VAL A 9 24.28 11.63 -0.46
C VAL A 9 23.06 10.75 -0.27
N VAL A 10 22.09 11.18 0.53
CA VAL A 10 20.85 10.39 0.76
C VAL A 10 20.03 10.29 -0.52
N ASN A 11 19.93 11.35 -1.31
CA ASN A 11 19.26 11.32 -2.63
C ASN A 11 19.96 10.37 -3.63
N GLU A 12 21.29 10.30 -3.61
CA GLU A 12 22.03 9.34 -4.44
C GLU A 12 21.75 7.90 -4.02
N ILE A 13 21.75 7.62 -2.72
CA ILE A 13 21.44 6.29 -2.19
C ILE A 13 19.99 5.91 -2.53
N ASP A 14 19.04 6.81 -2.36
CA ASP A 14 17.63 6.58 -2.72
C ASP A 14 17.49 6.25 -4.21
N SER A 15 18.13 7.02 -5.07
CA SER A 15 18.14 6.79 -6.52
C SER A 15 18.77 5.45 -6.91
N LEU A 16 19.80 5.00 -6.18
CA LEU A 16 20.43 3.70 -6.39
C LEU A 16 19.52 2.56 -5.93
N VAL A 17 18.93 2.70 -4.75
CA VAL A 17 18.08 1.67 -4.14
C VAL A 17 16.79 1.47 -4.95
N TRP A 18 16.15 2.56 -5.40
CA TRP A 18 15.01 2.51 -6.32
C TRP A 18 15.41 2.45 -7.81
N GLY A 19 16.64 2.04 -8.07
CA GLY A 19 17.18 1.88 -9.41
C GLY A 19 16.62 0.64 -10.14
N PRO A 20 17.12 0.38 -11.38
CA PRO A 20 16.63 -0.71 -12.23
C PRO A 20 16.67 -2.09 -11.58
N ILE A 21 17.64 -2.34 -10.70
CA ILE A 21 17.79 -3.64 -9.99
C ILE A 21 16.58 -3.89 -9.10
N MET A 22 16.19 -2.91 -8.30
CA MET A 22 15.04 -3.05 -7.40
C MET A 22 13.72 -3.16 -8.16
N LEU A 23 13.54 -2.32 -9.19
CA LEU A 23 12.34 -2.38 -10.04
C LEU A 23 12.22 -3.74 -10.74
N THR A 24 13.35 -4.27 -11.24
CA THR A 24 13.39 -5.61 -11.85
C THR A 24 13.07 -6.70 -10.82
N LEU A 25 13.59 -6.58 -9.61
CA LEU A 25 13.32 -7.55 -8.55
C LEU A 25 11.84 -7.54 -8.15
N LEU A 26 11.23 -6.35 -7.97
CA LEU A 26 9.81 -6.21 -7.62
C LEU A 26 8.88 -6.76 -8.71
N VAL A 27 8.99 -6.24 -9.92
CA VAL A 27 8.12 -6.65 -11.03
C VAL A 27 8.47 -8.06 -11.50
N GLY A 28 9.76 -8.38 -11.59
CA GLY A 28 10.24 -9.70 -12.03
C GLY A 28 9.79 -10.83 -11.10
N THR A 29 9.81 -10.63 -9.78
CA THR A 29 9.25 -11.61 -8.82
C THR A 29 7.75 -11.80 -9.06
N GLY A 30 7.00 -10.73 -9.26
CA GLY A 30 5.57 -10.80 -9.57
C GLY A 30 5.28 -11.54 -10.87
N VAL A 31 6.04 -11.26 -11.93
CA VAL A 31 5.95 -11.94 -13.23
C VAL A 31 6.27 -13.43 -13.08
N TYR A 32 7.41 -13.74 -12.44
CA TYR A 32 7.84 -15.13 -12.20
C TYR A 32 6.77 -15.93 -11.46
N LEU A 33 6.26 -15.40 -10.33
CA LEU A 33 5.23 -16.09 -9.56
C LEU A 33 3.91 -16.22 -10.32
N THR A 34 3.53 -15.20 -11.11
CA THR A 34 2.32 -15.25 -11.93
C THR A 34 2.42 -16.36 -12.98
N CYS A 35 3.56 -16.49 -13.66
CA CYS A 35 3.82 -17.56 -14.61
C CYS A 35 3.88 -18.94 -13.92
N LEU A 36 4.58 -19.04 -12.78
CA LEU A 36 4.70 -20.27 -11.99
C LEU A 36 3.33 -20.80 -11.57
N LEU A 37 2.44 -19.91 -11.15
CA LEU A 37 1.07 -20.21 -10.75
C LEU A 37 0.09 -20.31 -11.92
N LYS A 38 0.57 -20.25 -13.18
CA LYS A 38 -0.25 -20.36 -14.39
C LYS A 38 -1.40 -19.34 -14.41
N PHE A 39 -1.14 -18.11 -13.98
CA PHE A 39 -2.13 -17.02 -13.90
C PHE A 39 -3.35 -17.32 -13.00
N ARG A 40 -3.24 -18.25 -12.06
CA ARG A 40 -4.36 -18.62 -11.18
C ARG A 40 -4.82 -17.46 -10.29
N THR A 41 -3.90 -16.60 -9.85
CA THR A 41 -4.25 -15.40 -9.09
C THR A 41 -5.17 -14.47 -9.88
N TRP A 42 -4.88 -14.24 -11.15
CA TRP A 42 -5.71 -13.42 -12.02
C TRP A 42 -7.06 -14.09 -12.33
N ARG A 43 -7.05 -15.38 -12.67
CA ARG A 43 -8.27 -16.14 -12.95
C ARG A 43 -9.22 -16.22 -11.76
N ASN A 44 -8.67 -16.24 -10.55
CA ASN A 44 -9.43 -16.33 -9.32
C ASN A 44 -9.68 -14.94 -8.68
N LEU A 45 -9.37 -13.83 -9.35
CA LEU A 45 -9.67 -12.48 -8.85
C LEU A 45 -11.18 -12.29 -8.58
N PRO A 46 -12.12 -12.75 -9.44
CA PRO A 46 -13.54 -12.65 -9.11
C PRO A 46 -13.93 -13.44 -7.85
N TYR A 47 -13.32 -14.60 -7.62
CA TYR A 47 -13.49 -15.36 -6.38
C TYR A 47 -12.96 -14.59 -5.17
N ALA A 48 -11.78 -13.97 -5.30
CA ALA A 48 -11.16 -13.18 -4.24
C ALA A 48 -12.04 -11.99 -3.85
N ILE A 49 -12.53 -11.22 -4.82
CA ILE A 49 -13.44 -10.08 -4.59
C ILE A 49 -14.73 -10.56 -3.94
N GLY A 50 -15.33 -11.63 -4.46
CA GLY A 50 -16.54 -12.23 -3.87
C GLY A 50 -16.33 -12.70 -2.43
N SER A 51 -15.15 -13.24 -2.12
CA SER A 51 -14.78 -13.67 -0.77
C SER A 51 -14.70 -12.50 0.21
N VAL A 52 -14.14 -11.35 -0.19
CA VAL A 52 -14.09 -10.12 0.63
C VAL A 52 -15.49 -9.63 0.99
N LEU A 53 -16.44 -9.70 0.04
CA LEU A 53 -17.80 -9.23 0.22
C LEU A 53 -18.69 -10.23 0.97
N SER A 54 -18.21 -11.45 1.20
CA SER A 54 -18.97 -12.53 1.87
C SER A 54 -19.23 -12.23 3.35
N LYS A 55 -20.34 -12.76 3.86
CA LYS A 55 -20.63 -12.70 5.32
C LYS A 55 -19.58 -13.45 6.14
N GLU A 56 -18.98 -14.51 5.57
CA GLU A 56 -17.96 -15.33 6.25
C GLU A 56 -16.68 -14.54 6.51
N ALA A 57 -16.24 -13.68 5.58
CA ALA A 57 -15.06 -12.84 5.76
C ALA A 57 -15.18 -11.87 6.95
N ARG A 58 -16.40 -11.51 7.35
CA ARG A 58 -16.68 -10.60 8.47
C ARG A 58 -16.77 -11.30 9.83
N THR A 59 -16.65 -12.62 9.86
CA THR A 59 -16.77 -13.43 11.07
C THR A 59 -15.47 -14.15 11.39
N LYS A 60 -15.30 -14.63 12.64
CA LYS A 60 -14.16 -15.42 13.08
C LYS A 60 -14.47 -16.92 13.15
N LYS A 61 -15.38 -17.41 12.32
CA LYS A 61 -15.93 -18.77 12.46
C LYS A 61 -15.00 -19.87 11.95
N ARG A 62 -14.02 -19.55 11.07
CA ARG A 62 -13.16 -20.56 10.46
C ARG A 62 -11.71 -20.36 10.91
N GLY A 63 -11.17 -21.28 11.68
CA GLY A 63 -9.77 -21.34 12.08
C GLY A 63 -9.40 -20.47 13.28
N THR A 64 -8.13 -20.15 13.40
CA THR A 64 -7.54 -19.36 14.50
C THR A 64 -7.05 -18.00 13.99
N GLY A 65 -7.08 -16.97 14.84
CA GLY A 65 -6.65 -15.62 14.50
C GLY A 65 -7.20 -14.58 15.47
N ASP A 66 -6.68 -13.36 15.37
CA ASP A 66 -7.03 -12.25 16.26
C ASP A 66 -8.24 -11.47 15.76
N VAL A 67 -8.33 -11.29 14.45
CA VAL A 67 -9.35 -10.48 13.77
C VAL A 67 -9.99 -11.24 12.61
N SER A 68 -11.16 -10.77 12.13
CA SER A 68 -11.79 -11.41 10.96
C SER A 68 -10.96 -11.23 9.68
N PRO A 69 -11.11 -12.10 8.66
CA PRO A 69 -10.45 -11.96 7.38
C PRO A 69 -10.64 -10.58 6.74
N PHE A 70 -11.86 -10.05 6.78
CA PHE A 70 -12.20 -8.71 6.31
C PHE A 70 -11.45 -7.62 7.11
N SER A 71 -11.46 -7.72 8.45
CA SER A 71 -10.77 -6.72 9.29
C SER A 71 -9.26 -6.73 9.09
N ALA A 72 -8.65 -7.90 8.85
CA ALA A 72 -7.23 -8.00 8.50
C ALA A 72 -6.93 -7.32 7.15
N LEU A 73 -7.77 -7.55 6.12
CA LEU A 73 -7.65 -6.83 4.85
C LEU A 73 -7.84 -5.33 5.02
N MET A 74 -8.85 -4.88 5.78
CA MET A 74 -9.08 -3.45 6.00
C MET A 74 -7.92 -2.78 6.75
N THR A 75 -7.27 -3.49 7.68
CA THR A 75 -6.07 -2.98 8.34
C THR A 75 -4.87 -2.92 7.39
N ALA A 76 -4.72 -3.90 6.49
CA ALA A 76 -3.71 -3.83 5.43
C ALA A 76 -3.99 -2.67 4.47
N LEU A 77 -5.25 -2.47 4.06
CA LEU A 77 -5.65 -1.34 3.21
C LEU A 77 -5.53 0.01 3.92
N ALA A 78 -5.72 0.06 5.24
CA ALA A 78 -5.46 1.27 6.01
C ALA A 78 -4.00 1.71 5.87
N ALA A 79 -3.05 0.76 5.88
CA ALA A 79 -1.63 1.06 5.70
C ALA A 79 -1.29 1.46 4.26
N THR A 80 -1.96 0.89 3.25
CA THR A 80 -1.63 1.08 1.82
C THR A 80 -2.37 2.25 1.19
N ILE A 81 -3.69 2.41 1.44
CA ILE A 81 -4.46 3.55 0.93
C ILE A 81 -4.12 4.79 1.77
N GLY A 82 -3.12 5.53 1.29
CA GLY A 82 -2.53 6.67 1.97
C GLY A 82 -2.24 7.84 1.03
N THR A 83 -1.20 8.59 1.37
CA THR A 83 -0.71 9.67 0.49
C THR A 83 -0.26 9.16 -0.88
N GLY A 84 0.10 7.89 -1.01
CA GLY A 84 0.49 7.25 -2.26
C GLY A 84 -0.55 7.37 -3.37
N ASN A 85 -1.83 7.20 -3.02
CA ASN A 85 -2.96 7.23 -3.96
C ASN A 85 -3.31 8.63 -4.49
N ILE A 86 -2.92 9.68 -3.78
CA ILE A 86 -3.20 11.08 -4.10
C ILE A 86 -1.92 11.78 -4.54
N VAL A 87 -0.97 11.92 -3.63
CA VAL A 87 0.31 12.61 -3.84
C VAL A 87 1.25 11.76 -4.69
N GLY A 88 1.31 10.45 -4.45
CA GLY A 88 2.18 9.53 -5.16
C GLY A 88 1.86 9.42 -6.64
N VAL A 89 0.56 9.31 -7.00
CA VAL A 89 0.10 9.31 -8.40
C VAL A 89 0.47 10.61 -9.09
N ALA A 90 0.18 11.76 -8.45
CA ALA A 90 0.53 13.07 -9.00
C ALA A 90 2.05 13.22 -9.20
N THR A 91 2.86 12.74 -8.24
CA THR A 91 4.32 12.74 -8.34
C THR A 91 4.82 11.84 -9.48
N ALA A 92 4.22 10.65 -9.65
CA ALA A 92 4.56 9.76 -10.76
C ALA A 92 4.27 10.41 -12.12
N MET A 93 3.10 11.03 -12.27
CA MET A 93 2.70 11.69 -13.51
C MET A 93 3.49 12.99 -13.76
N PHE A 94 3.88 13.70 -12.70
CA PHE A 94 4.76 14.88 -12.84
C PHE A 94 6.17 14.48 -13.32
N ALA A 95 6.76 13.44 -12.73
CA ALA A 95 8.15 13.06 -13.01
C ALA A 95 8.30 12.12 -14.22
N GLY A 96 7.29 11.26 -14.47
CA GLY A 96 7.30 10.27 -15.54
C GLY A 96 6.35 10.58 -16.71
N GLY A 97 5.62 11.69 -16.64
CA GLY A 97 4.53 11.99 -17.57
C GLY A 97 3.27 11.14 -17.30
N PRO A 98 2.15 11.42 -18.03
CA PRO A 98 0.90 10.68 -17.90
C PRO A 98 1.05 9.17 -18.05
N GLY A 99 1.99 8.72 -18.88
CA GLY A 99 2.28 7.30 -19.13
C GLY A 99 2.74 6.51 -17.89
N ALA A 100 3.21 7.18 -16.85
CA ALA A 100 3.53 6.53 -15.58
C ALA A 100 2.35 5.74 -14.99
N LEU A 101 1.10 6.18 -15.24
CA LEU A 101 -0.09 5.47 -14.76
C LEU A 101 -0.23 4.07 -15.36
N VAL A 102 0.11 3.86 -16.64
CA VAL A 102 0.12 2.52 -17.26
C VAL A 102 1.11 1.60 -16.55
N TRP A 103 2.28 2.11 -16.22
CA TRP A 103 3.30 1.33 -15.52
C TRP A 103 2.94 1.06 -14.06
N MET A 104 2.15 1.94 -13.40
CA MET A 104 1.50 1.63 -12.13
C MET A 104 0.53 0.44 -12.29
N TRP A 105 -0.30 0.41 -13.33
CA TRP A 105 -1.22 -0.70 -13.58
C TRP A 105 -0.49 -2.01 -13.88
N ILE A 106 0.55 -1.97 -14.70
CA ILE A 106 1.36 -3.16 -15.02
C ILE A 106 1.99 -3.71 -13.74
N SER A 107 2.62 -2.86 -12.93
CA SER A 107 3.21 -3.29 -11.66
C SER A 107 2.17 -3.86 -10.70
N ALA A 108 0.98 -3.26 -10.63
CA ALA A 108 -0.12 -3.75 -9.80
C ALA A 108 -0.66 -5.11 -10.26
N CYS A 109 -0.81 -5.31 -11.57
CA CYS A 109 -1.26 -6.59 -12.13
C CYS A 109 -0.36 -7.74 -11.68
N PHE A 110 0.95 -7.59 -11.77
CA PHE A 110 1.90 -8.60 -11.29
C PHE A 110 2.04 -8.56 -9.76
N GLY A 111 1.91 -7.39 -9.16
CA GLY A 111 1.87 -7.17 -7.72
C GLY A 111 0.74 -7.94 -7.01
N LEU A 112 -0.41 -8.18 -7.67
CA LEU A 112 -1.47 -9.05 -7.14
C LEU A 112 -0.92 -10.40 -6.68
N THR A 113 -0.06 -11.01 -7.50
CA THR A 113 0.51 -12.32 -7.19
C THR A 113 1.58 -12.25 -6.10
N SER A 114 2.37 -11.18 -6.07
CA SER A 114 3.32 -10.94 -4.97
C SER A 114 2.58 -10.76 -3.64
N LYS A 115 1.56 -9.90 -3.61
CA LYS A 115 0.70 -9.67 -2.43
C LYS A 115 0.02 -10.96 -1.95
N PHE A 116 -0.51 -11.76 -2.87
CA PHE A 116 -1.05 -13.08 -2.57
C PHE A 116 -0.01 -13.97 -1.88
N SER A 117 1.18 -14.06 -2.47
CA SER A 117 2.22 -14.99 -2.03
C SER A 117 2.80 -14.63 -0.67
N GLU A 118 3.12 -13.34 -0.43
CA GLU A 118 3.63 -12.87 0.85
C GLU A 118 2.61 -13.07 1.99
N CYS A 119 1.33 -12.78 1.74
CA CYS A 119 0.28 -12.94 2.74
C CYS A 119 0.00 -14.42 3.05
N MET A 120 -0.04 -15.27 2.02
CA MET A 120 -0.22 -16.71 2.18
C MET A 120 0.94 -17.33 3.00
N LEU A 121 2.19 -17.00 2.67
CA LEU A 121 3.36 -17.48 3.39
C LEU A 121 3.37 -17.01 4.85
N ALA A 122 2.98 -15.75 5.10
CA ALA A 122 2.92 -15.21 6.45
C ALA A 122 1.94 -15.95 7.36
N ILE A 123 0.82 -16.42 6.81
CA ILE A 123 -0.16 -17.23 7.55
C ILE A 123 0.36 -18.65 7.75
N LYS A 124 0.96 -19.25 6.72
CA LYS A 124 1.51 -20.61 6.82
C LYS A 124 2.59 -20.72 7.88
N TYR A 125 3.41 -19.70 8.06
CA TYR A 125 4.57 -19.72 8.96
C TYR A 125 4.41 -18.85 10.22
N ARG A 126 3.19 -18.39 10.51
CA ARG A 126 2.90 -17.60 11.72
C ARG A 126 3.07 -18.40 13.01
N GLU A 127 3.32 -17.68 14.08
CA GLU A 127 3.44 -18.21 15.45
C GLU A 127 2.39 -17.53 16.35
N VAL A 128 2.25 -18.03 17.58
CA VAL A 128 1.42 -17.43 18.63
C VAL A 128 2.32 -16.90 19.73
N ASN A 129 2.09 -15.68 20.22
CA ASN A 129 2.86 -15.14 21.33
C ASN A 129 2.32 -15.61 22.70
N ALA A 130 3.00 -15.24 23.78
CA ALA A 130 2.61 -15.64 25.14
C ALA A 130 1.24 -15.07 25.61
N LYS A 131 0.66 -14.09 24.87
CA LYS A 131 -0.69 -13.57 25.11
C LYS A 131 -1.75 -14.30 24.28
N GLY A 132 -1.37 -15.26 23.47
CA GLY A 132 -2.27 -15.94 22.54
C GLY A 132 -2.56 -15.13 21.25
N GLU A 133 -1.81 -14.03 20.98
CA GLU A 133 -1.96 -13.23 19.77
C GLU A 133 -1.10 -13.79 18.64
N MET A 134 -1.60 -13.67 17.41
CA MET A 134 -0.84 -14.07 16.22
C MET A 134 0.33 -13.13 15.97
N LYS A 135 1.45 -13.72 15.60
CA LYS A 135 2.64 -13.02 15.12
C LYS A 135 3.14 -13.68 13.86
N GLY A 136 3.25 -12.91 12.80
CA GLY A 136 3.64 -13.39 11.49
C GLY A 136 4.13 -12.25 10.62
N GLY A 137 4.37 -12.57 9.37
CA GLY A 137 4.95 -11.66 8.40
C GLY A 137 6.25 -12.24 7.84
N PRO A 138 6.94 -11.51 6.93
CA PRO A 138 8.13 -12.02 6.25
C PRO A 138 9.24 -12.49 7.20
N MET A 139 9.45 -11.81 8.34
CA MET A 139 10.44 -12.20 9.34
C MET A 139 10.19 -13.62 9.88
N PHE A 140 8.94 -13.98 10.15
CA PHE A 140 8.58 -15.34 10.59
C PHE A 140 8.58 -16.32 9.42
N THR A 141 8.18 -15.88 8.24
CA THR A 141 8.25 -16.69 7.01
C THR A 141 9.67 -17.15 6.74
N MET A 142 10.65 -16.26 6.80
CA MET A 142 12.06 -16.60 6.59
C MET A 142 12.62 -17.48 7.71
N LYS A 143 12.37 -17.11 8.98
CA LYS A 143 12.82 -17.88 10.17
C LYS A 143 12.32 -19.31 10.10
N ASN A 144 11.04 -19.53 9.81
CA ASN A 144 10.38 -20.83 9.89
C ASN A 144 10.42 -21.60 8.58
N GLY A 145 10.36 -20.91 7.42
CA GLY A 145 10.25 -21.52 6.11
C GLY A 145 11.59 -21.94 5.48
N PHE A 146 12.69 -21.24 5.79
CA PHE A 146 13.97 -21.57 5.16
C PHE A 146 14.59 -22.86 5.71
N LYS A 147 15.18 -23.64 4.81
CA LYS A 147 15.96 -24.83 5.21
C LYS A 147 17.18 -24.42 6.04
N ASN A 148 17.91 -23.40 5.61
CA ASN A 148 19.01 -22.81 6.36
C ASN A 148 18.45 -21.82 7.41
N LYS A 149 18.38 -22.26 8.68
CA LYS A 149 17.79 -21.48 9.78
C LYS A 149 18.59 -20.22 10.12
N THR A 150 19.90 -20.25 9.95
CA THR A 150 20.78 -19.09 10.17
C THR A 150 20.46 -18.00 9.14
N LEU A 151 20.43 -18.36 7.85
CA LEU A 151 20.07 -17.43 6.79
C LEU A 151 18.66 -16.85 6.99
N GLY A 152 17.69 -17.72 7.33
CA GLY A 152 16.32 -17.29 7.60
C GLY A 152 16.22 -16.31 8.77
N SER A 153 16.98 -16.54 9.85
CA SER A 153 17.01 -15.66 11.01
C SER A 153 17.67 -14.31 10.70
N VAL A 154 18.78 -14.29 9.96
CA VAL A 154 19.48 -13.06 9.56
C VAL A 154 18.60 -12.22 8.63
N MET A 155 18.01 -12.83 7.61
CA MET A 155 17.12 -12.11 6.68
C MET A 155 15.85 -11.63 7.38
N GLY A 156 15.29 -12.43 8.30
CA GLY A 156 14.16 -12.03 9.13
C GLY A 156 14.47 -10.85 10.04
N PHE A 157 15.67 -10.82 10.63
CA PHE A 157 16.15 -9.70 11.42
C PHE A 157 16.30 -8.43 10.60
N LEU A 158 16.92 -8.51 9.40
CA LEU A 158 17.08 -7.37 8.50
C LEU A 158 15.72 -6.82 8.05
N PHE A 159 14.79 -7.69 7.66
CA PHE A 159 13.43 -7.27 7.33
C PHE A 159 12.78 -6.51 8.50
N ALA A 160 12.82 -7.08 9.71
CA ALA A 160 12.21 -6.47 10.89
C ALA A 160 12.84 -5.12 11.26
N LEU A 161 14.17 -5.02 11.15
CA LEU A 161 14.90 -3.76 11.39
C LEU A 161 14.44 -2.66 10.43
N PHE A 162 14.43 -2.95 9.12
CA PHE A 162 14.00 -1.98 8.12
C PHE A 162 12.51 -1.67 8.23
N ALA A 163 11.66 -2.64 8.60
CA ALA A 163 10.23 -2.43 8.82
C ALA A 163 9.97 -1.47 10.01
N VAL A 164 10.73 -1.56 11.09
CA VAL A 164 10.64 -0.61 12.21
C VAL A 164 11.04 0.79 11.75
N ILE A 165 12.15 0.94 11.02
CA ILE A 165 12.60 2.26 10.52
C ILE A 165 11.56 2.84 9.54
N ALA A 166 11.09 2.04 8.59
CA ALA A 166 10.07 2.44 7.62
C ALA A 166 8.76 2.86 8.30
N SER A 167 8.37 2.18 9.39
CA SER A 167 7.13 2.50 10.10
C SER A 167 7.14 3.90 10.72
N PHE A 168 8.26 4.34 11.29
CA PHE A 168 8.41 5.71 11.80
C PHE A 168 8.51 6.76 10.69
N GLY A 169 9.12 6.42 9.57
CA GLY A 169 9.26 7.32 8.43
C GLY A 169 7.98 7.38 7.59
N ILE A 170 7.86 6.42 6.65
CA ILE A 170 6.80 6.41 5.63
C ILE A 170 5.41 6.18 6.23
N GLY A 171 5.33 5.36 7.27
CA GLY A 171 4.07 5.02 7.95
C GLY A 171 3.59 6.06 8.95
N ASN A 172 4.44 6.98 9.41
CA ASN A 172 4.13 7.93 10.46
C ASN A 172 4.42 9.39 10.05
N MET A 173 5.70 9.79 10.06
CA MET A 173 6.11 11.19 9.92
C MET A 173 5.68 11.79 8.58
N THR A 174 5.83 11.07 7.48
CA THR A 174 5.45 11.56 6.15
C THR A 174 3.94 11.71 6.01
N GLN A 175 3.17 10.83 6.65
CA GLN A 175 1.71 10.91 6.67
C GLN A 175 1.24 12.10 7.52
N ALA A 176 1.79 12.27 8.72
CA ALA A 176 1.47 13.38 9.61
C ALA A 176 1.82 14.73 8.98
N ASN A 177 2.96 14.82 8.29
CA ASN A 177 3.38 16.02 7.55
C ASN A 177 2.39 16.34 6.43
N SER A 178 1.97 15.34 5.65
CA SER A 178 1.02 15.53 4.55
C SER A 178 -0.35 16.00 5.07
N ILE A 179 -0.83 15.46 6.21
CA ILE A 179 -2.07 15.92 6.85
C ILE A 179 -1.90 17.37 7.29
N SER A 180 -0.82 17.68 8.03
CA SER A 180 -0.54 19.02 8.56
C SER A 180 -0.48 20.06 7.46
N GLY A 181 0.22 19.76 6.35
CA GLY A 181 0.29 20.63 5.18
C GLY A 181 -1.07 20.86 4.52
N ALA A 182 -1.86 19.80 4.32
CA ALA A 182 -3.19 19.90 3.73
C ALA A 182 -4.15 20.71 4.62
N VAL A 183 -4.12 20.47 5.94
CA VAL A 183 -4.95 21.20 6.93
C VAL A 183 -4.54 22.67 7.04
N HIS A 184 -3.24 22.96 7.03
CA HIS A 184 -2.74 24.32 7.05
C HIS A 184 -3.18 25.11 5.81
N THR A 185 -2.99 24.52 4.64
CA THR A 185 -3.33 25.18 3.36
C THR A 185 -4.83 25.39 3.19
N THR A 186 -5.65 24.41 3.63
CA THR A 186 -7.11 24.45 3.38
C THR A 186 -7.88 25.16 4.49
N PHE A 187 -7.47 25.01 5.77
CA PHE A 187 -8.22 25.49 6.93
C PHE A 187 -7.45 26.54 7.74
N GLY A 188 -6.22 26.87 7.41
CA GLY A 188 -5.39 27.83 8.14
C GLY A 188 -4.97 27.38 9.56
N MET A 189 -5.15 26.08 9.91
CA MET A 189 -4.77 25.55 11.21
C MET A 189 -3.26 25.42 11.33
N SER A 190 -2.68 25.80 12.48
CA SER A 190 -1.24 25.67 12.68
C SER A 190 -0.80 24.20 12.77
N PRO A 191 0.41 23.88 12.30
CA PRO A 191 0.98 22.53 12.35
C PRO A 191 1.04 21.96 13.77
N GLU A 192 1.28 22.78 14.79
CA GLU A 192 1.36 22.37 16.18
C GLU A 192 0.01 21.88 16.71
N ILE A 193 -1.07 22.61 16.43
CA ILE A 193 -2.43 22.21 16.83
C ILE A 193 -2.81 20.91 16.11
N CYS A 194 -2.57 20.85 14.81
CA CYS A 194 -2.81 19.66 14.02
C CYS A 194 -2.03 18.45 14.58
N GLY A 195 -0.75 18.63 14.88
CA GLY A 195 0.12 17.60 15.46
C GLY A 195 -0.38 17.07 16.80
N VAL A 196 -0.84 17.96 17.69
CA VAL A 196 -1.42 17.54 18.98
C VAL A 196 -2.70 16.72 18.77
N ILE A 197 -3.60 17.17 17.90
CA ILE A 197 -4.85 16.45 17.60
C ILE A 197 -4.54 15.06 17.04
N LEU A 198 -3.66 14.96 16.05
CA LEU A 198 -3.28 13.69 15.44
C LEU A 198 -2.64 12.74 16.45
N THR A 199 -1.74 13.25 17.31
CA THR A 199 -1.07 12.46 18.35
C THR A 199 -2.08 11.89 19.35
N VAL A 200 -3.01 12.69 19.82
CA VAL A 200 -4.04 12.25 20.79
C VAL A 200 -4.96 11.21 20.15
N LEU A 201 -5.45 11.48 18.93
CA LEU A 201 -6.33 10.54 18.22
C LEU A 201 -5.62 9.22 17.91
N SER A 202 -4.37 9.25 17.45
CA SER A 202 -3.59 8.05 17.19
C SER A 202 -3.35 7.25 18.47
N LEU A 203 -2.97 7.91 19.57
CA LEU A 203 -2.71 7.25 20.86
C LEU A 203 -3.95 6.52 21.39
N ILE A 204 -5.13 7.16 21.34
CA ILE A 204 -6.41 6.56 21.79
C ILE A 204 -6.70 5.26 21.04
N ILE A 205 -6.44 5.22 19.73
CA ILE A 205 -6.73 4.05 18.90
C ILE A 205 -5.64 2.99 19.06
N ILE A 206 -4.37 3.39 19.02
CA ILE A 206 -3.19 2.53 19.00
C ILE A 206 -3.02 1.77 20.32
N VAL A 207 -3.32 2.37 21.46
CA VAL A 207 -3.22 1.70 22.78
C VAL A 207 -4.05 0.42 22.82
N GLY A 208 -5.18 0.35 22.11
CA GLY A 208 -6.02 -0.84 22.02
C GLY A 208 -5.47 -1.97 21.13
N GLY A 209 -4.36 -1.73 20.42
CA GLY A 209 -3.70 -2.70 19.54
C GLY A 209 -4.54 -3.15 18.35
N ILE A 210 -4.19 -4.29 17.75
CA ILE A 210 -4.81 -4.78 16.51
C ILE A 210 -6.34 -4.84 16.54
N LYS A 211 -6.94 -5.15 17.68
CA LYS A 211 -8.40 -5.26 17.81
C LYS A 211 -9.09 -3.91 17.62
N THR A 212 -8.52 -2.84 18.19
CA THR A 212 -9.06 -1.49 18.04
C THR A 212 -8.73 -0.91 16.67
N ILE A 213 -7.48 -1.04 16.23
CA ILE A 213 -7.04 -0.60 14.90
C ILE A 213 -7.90 -1.25 13.81
N SER A 214 -8.08 -2.56 13.84
CA SER A 214 -8.86 -3.28 12.84
C SER A 214 -10.36 -2.93 12.87
N LYS A 215 -10.91 -2.64 14.05
CA LYS A 215 -12.30 -2.18 14.18
C LYS A 215 -12.49 -0.81 13.52
N VAL A 216 -11.58 0.14 13.78
CA VAL A 216 -11.59 1.47 13.16
C VAL A 216 -11.39 1.34 11.65
N SER A 217 -10.37 0.61 11.21
CA SER A 217 -10.06 0.40 9.78
C SER A 217 -11.21 -0.25 9.02
N SER A 218 -11.95 -1.18 9.64
CA SER A 218 -13.09 -1.86 9.00
C SER A 218 -14.26 -0.92 8.68
N VAL A 219 -14.31 0.25 9.29
CA VAL A 219 -15.32 1.29 9.02
C VAL A 219 -14.73 2.41 8.17
N VAL A 220 -13.58 2.94 8.58
CA VAL A 220 -12.97 4.12 7.96
C VAL A 220 -12.52 3.82 6.53
N VAL A 221 -11.84 2.68 6.30
CA VAL A 221 -11.25 2.38 4.98
C VAL A 221 -12.32 2.25 3.88
N PRO A 222 -13.39 1.45 4.03
CA PRO A 222 -14.45 1.42 3.03
C PRO A 222 -15.12 2.78 2.82
N ALA A 223 -15.37 3.53 3.91
CA ALA A 223 -16.01 4.83 3.84
C ALA A 223 -15.16 5.87 3.09
N MET A 224 -13.84 5.96 3.42
CA MET A 224 -12.93 6.90 2.78
C MET A 224 -12.68 6.56 1.29
N ALA A 225 -12.53 5.25 0.98
CA ALA A 225 -12.35 4.81 -0.40
C ALA A 225 -13.60 5.11 -1.24
N PHE A 226 -14.79 4.82 -0.70
CA PHE A 226 -16.06 5.11 -1.37
C PHE A 226 -16.24 6.61 -1.60
N PHE A 227 -15.98 7.43 -0.57
CA PHE A 227 -16.04 8.90 -0.67
C PHE A 227 -15.12 9.41 -1.79
N TYR A 228 -13.86 8.98 -1.80
CA TYR A 228 -12.87 9.47 -2.77
C TYR A 228 -13.18 8.99 -4.20
N VAL A 229 -13.57 7.71 -4.35
CA VAL A 229 -13.94 7.15 -5.65
C VAL A 229 -15.15 7.86 -6.24
N ILE A 230 -16.19 8.11 -5.45
CA ILE A 230 -17.37 8.84 -5.92
C ILE A 230 -17.01 10.27 -6.32
N ALA A 231 -16.25 10.98 -5.48
CA ALA A 231 -15.82 12.34 -5.78
C ALA A 231 -15.00 12.40 -7.09
N GLY A 232 -14.06 11.47 -7.28
CA GLY A 232 -13.28 11.40 -8.50
C GLY A 232 -14.10 11.01 -9.73
N LEU A 233 -15.08 10.10 -9.59
CA LEU A 233 -16.02 9.78 -10.66
C LEU A 233 -16.86 11.00 -11.06
N ILE A 234 -17.29 11.80 -10.08
CA ILE A 234 -17.99 13.08 -10.36
C ILE A 234 -17.08 14.01 -11.17
N CYS A 235 -15.80 14.16 -10.77
CA CYS A 235 -14.83 14.97 -11.56
C CYS A 235 -14.67 14.44 -12.98
N ILE A 236 -14.57 13.13 -13.17
CA ILE A 236 -14.44 12.47 -14.48
C ILE A 236 -15.70 12.72 -15.33
N ILE A 237 -16.89 12.60 -14.73
CA ILE A 237 -18.17 12.82 -15.43
C ILE A 237 -18.31 14.28 -15.84
N PHE A 238 -18.00 15.25 -14.99
CA PHE A 238 -18.04 16.66 -15.33
C PHE A 238 -17.02 17.05 -16.41
N ASN A 239 -15.96 16.27 -16.59
CA ASN A 239 -14.93 16.48 -17.59
C ASN A 239 -14.92 15.40 -18.68
N ILE A 240 -16.04 14.72 -18.90
CA ILE A 240 -16.14 13.54 -19.78
C ILE A 240 -15.63 13.82 -21.20
N GLN A 241 -15.72 15.07 -21.69
CA GLN A 241 -15.26 15.45 -23.00
C GLN A 241 -13.75 15.37 -23.17
N ASN A 242 -12.97 15.59 -22.09
CA ASN A 242 -11.52 15.54 -22.09
C ASN A 242 -10.95 14.17 -21.66
N VAL A 243 -11.78 13.27 -21.12
CA VAL A 243 -11.36 11.94 -20.71
C VAL A 243 -10.75 11.11 -21.84
N PRO A 244 -11.32 11.09 -23.08
CA PRO A 244 -10.68 10.36 -24.18
C PRO A 244 -9.28 10.88 -24.51
N HIS A 245 -9.08 12.20 -24.48
CA HIS A 245 -7.76 12.82 -24.68
C HIS A 245 -6.80 12.47 -23.53
N GLY A 246 -7.27 12.55 -22.27
CA GLY A 246 -6.48 12.14 -21.10
C GLY A 246 -6.04 10.68 -21.17
N LEU A 247 -6.94 9.77 -21.56
CA LEU A 247 -6.59 8.35 -21.77
C LEU A 247 -5.60 8.18 -22.94
N TYR A 248 -5.79 8.90 -24.04
CA TYR A 248 -4.83 8.91 -25.13
C TYR A 248 -3.43 9.30 -24.67
N LEU A 249 -3.29 10.37 -23.87
CA LEU A 249 -2.00 10.78 -23.29
C LEU A 249 -1.40 9.69 -22.38
N ILE A 250 -2.22 9.08 -21.54
CA ILE A 250 -1.78 8.00 -20.64
C ILE A 250 -1.19 6.84 -21.44
N PHE A 251 -1.90 6.34 -22.45
CA PHE A 251 -1.41 5.17 -23.20
C PHE A 251 -0.27 5.50 -24.15
N MET A 252 -0.34 6.64 -24.86
CA MET A 252 0.72 7.00 -25.81
C MET A 252 2.03 7.33 -25.11
N MET A 253 2.00 8.13 -24.04
CA MET A 253 3.21 8.52 -23.33
C MET A 253 3.81 7.41 -22.49
N ALA A 254 3.13 6.27 -22.34
CA ALA A 254 3.70 5.09 -21.68
C ALA A 254 4.77 4.39 -22.54
N PHE A 255 4.63 4.46 -23.89
CA PHE A 255 5.45 3.68 -24.82
C PHE A 255 6.12 4.57 -25.89
N ASP A 256 5.51 5.68 -26.26
CA ASP A 256 6.03 6.64 -27.25
C ASP A 256 5.76 8.09 -26.84
N PRO A 257 6.53 8.66 -25.89
CA PRO A 257 6.35 10.05 -25.47
C PRO A 257 6.56 11.07 -26.60
N GLN A 258 7.34 10.73 -27.65
CA GLN A 258 7.61 11.63 -28.75
C GLN A 258 6.40 11.80 -29.69
N ALA A 259 5.50 10.83 -29.72
CA ALA A 259 4.26 10.90 -30.48
C ALA A 259 3.34 12.06 -30.00
N VAL A 260 3.60 12.60 -28.80
CA VAL A 260 2.82 13.67 -28.18
C VAL A 260 3.68 14.93 -28.03
N GLY A 261 4.09 15.53 -29.15
CA GLY A 261 4.74 16.84 -29.16
C GLY A 261 6.16 16.89 -28.60
N GLY A 262 6.99 15.89 -28.87
CA GLY A 262 8.42 15.92 -28.55
C GLY A 262 8.76 15.49 -27.11
N GLY A 263 7.83 14.90 -26.38
CA GLY A 263 8.05 14.42 -25.02
C GLY A 263 8.15 15.51 -23.94
N VAL A 264 7.73 16.73 -24.27
CA VAL A 264 7.69 17.86 -23.33
C VAL A 264 6.26 18.33 -23.17
N LEU A 265 5.74 18.29 -21.96
CA LEU A 265 4.41 18.78 -21.60
C LEU A 265 4.60 19.84 -20.51
N GLY A 266 4.46 21.12 -20.86
CA GLY A 266 4.56 22.22 -19.89
C GLY A 266 5.85 22.21 -19.03
N GLY A 267 7.02 21.85 -19.62
CA GLY A 267 8.30 21.74 -18.90
C GLY A 267 8.59 20.36 -18.32
N ILE A 268 7.70 19.38 -18.46
CA ILE A 268 7.92 17.97 -18.04
C ILE A 268 8.62 17.24 -19.18
N THR A 269 9.85 16.75 -18.92
CA THR A 269 10.56 15.88 -19.86
C THR A 269 10.10 14.43 -19.65
N ALA A 270 9.15 13.99 -20.46
CA ALA A 270 8.70 12.61 -20.44
C ALA A 270 9.63 11.70 -21.26
N SER A 271 9.97 10.55 -20.71
CA SER A 271 10.65 9.45 -21.40
C SER A 271 10.03 8.13 -20.98
N VAL A 272 10.11 7.10 -21.84
CA VAL A 272 9.64 5.75 -21.49
C VAL A 272 10.31 5.26 -20.20
N MET A 273 11.61 5.49 -20.05
CA MET A 273 12.34 5.08 -18.85
C MET A 273 11.84 5.78 -17.59
N ASN A 274 11.55 7.09 -17.66
CA ASN A 274 10.98 7.82 -16.53
C ASN A 274 9.56 7.33 -16.22
N ALA A 275 8.72 7.10 -17.24
CA ALA A 275 7.38 6.54 -17.04
C ALA A 275 7.44 5.18 -16.33
N VAL A 276 8.34 4.27 -16.78
CA VAL A 276 8.58 2.97 -16.12
C VAL A 276 9.03 3.16 -14.69
N ARG A 277 10.11 3.93 -14.48
CA ARG A 277 10.73 4.12 -13.17
C ARG A 277 9.75 4.69 -12.14
N PHE A 278 9.16 5.83 -12.47
CA PHE A 278 8.25 6.51 -11.53
C PHE A 278 6.90 5.79 -11.42
N GLY A 279 6.39 5.20 -12.51
CA GLY A 279 5.17 4.43 -12.48
C GLY A 279 5.30 3.18 -11.59
N VAL A 280 6.34 2.37 -11.79
CA VAL A 280 6.57 1.17 -10.97
C VAL A 280 6.88 1.54 -9.52
N ALA A 281 7.81 2.49 -9.29
CA ALA A 281 8.21 2.87 -7.93
C ALA A 281 7.02 3.41 -7.13
N ARG A 282 6.25 4.36 -7.68
CA ARG A 282 5.09 4.94 -6.97
C ARG A 282 3.88 4.01 -6.93
N GLY A 283 3.74 3.09 -7.90
CA GLY A 283 2.76 2.01 -7.85
C GLY A 283 3.03 1.06 -6.70
N CYS A 284 4.27 0.55 -6.58
CA CYS A 284 4.68 -0.31 -5.47
C CYS A 284 4.64 0.41 -4.12
N PHE A 285 5.01 1.70 -4.07
CA PHE A 285 4.88 2.53 -2.88
C PHE A 285 3.43 2.63 -2.40
N SER A 286 2.46 2.77 -3.32
CA SER A 286 1.05 2.87 -2.98
C SER A 286 0.48 1.54 -2.49
N ASN A 287 0.60 0.47 -3.30
CA ASN A 287 -0.04 -0.82 -2.99
C ASN A 287 0.80 -1.76 -2.13
N GLU A 288 2.08 -1.45 -1.90
CA GLU A 288 3.03 -2.24 -1.09
C GLU A 288 3.15 -3.72 -1.50
N ALA A 289 2.86 -4.07 -2.75
CA ALA A 289 2.96 -5.45 -3.22
C ALA A 289 4.43 -5.89 -3.34
N GLY A 290 4.79 -6.98 -2.67
CA GLY A 290 6.16 -7.48 -2.60
C GLY A 290 7.00 -6.83 -1.49
N MET A 291 6.46 -5.85 -0.77
CA MET A 291 7.17 -5.19 0.33
C MET A 291 7.08 -5.95 1.66
N GLY A 292 6.08 -6.83 1.80
CA GLY A 292 5.93 -7.68 2.97
C GLY A 292 5.14 -7.08 4.13
N SER A 293 4.83 -5.78 4.10
CA SER A 293 4.10 -5.08 5.17
C SER A 293 2.70 -5.67 5.39
N ALA A 294 1.90 -5.78 4.32
CA ALA A 294 0.56 -6.34 4.40
C ALA A 294 0.51 -7.81 4.87
N ALA A 295 1.59 -8.54 4.71
CA ALA A 295 1.72 -9.92 5.20
C ALA A 295 1.68 -9.98 6.74
N ILE A 296 2.11 -8.91 7.43
CA ILE A 296 2.08 -8.80 8.89
C ILE A 296 0.63 -8.73 9.38
N THR A 297 -0.20 -7.91 8.77
CA THR A 297 -1.64 -7.82 9.11
C THR A 297 -2.41 -9.06 8.67
N ALA A 298 -2.07 -9.65 7.51
CA ALA A 298 -2.68 -10.89 7.04
C ALA A 298 -2.52 -12.03 8.04
N ALA A 299 -1.37 -12.11 8.71
CA ALA A 299 -1.09 -13.14 9.71
C ALA A 299 -2.03 -13.10 10.93
N ALA A 300 -2.63 -11.94 11.24
CA ALA A 300 -3.61 -11.80 12.32
C ALA A 300 -5.01 -12.30 11.95
N ALA A 301 -5.26 -12.62 10.68
CA ALA A 301 -6.58 -13.05 10.21
C ALA A 301 -6.98 -14.42 10.79
N THR A 302 -8.25 -14.54 11.18
CA THR A 302 -8.84 -15.83 11.53
C THR A 302 -9.14 -16.61 10.25
N THR A 303 -8.32 -17.63 10.00
CA THR A 303 -8.45 -18.46 8.80
C THR A 303 -8.04 -19.90 9.07
N ASP A 304 -8.67 -20.82 8.34
CA ASP A 304 -8.35 -22.26 8.31
C ASP A 304 -7.40 -22.61 7.15
N ASP A 305 -7.25 -21.70 6.18
CA ASP A 305 -6.42 -21.94 5.01
C ASP A 305 -5.62 -20.69 4.61
N PRO A 306 -4.28 -20.81 4.52
CA PRO A 306 -3.41 -19.68 4.17
C PRO A 306 -3.68 -19.13 2.77
N VAL A 307 -4.05 -20.00 1.81
CA VAL A 307 -4.31 -19.60 0.41
C VAL A 307 -5.60 -18.77 0.31
N ARG A 308 -6.63 -19.13 1.09
CA ARG A 308 -7.89 -18.37 1.14
C ARG A 308 -7.66 -16.93 1.57
N GLN A 309 -6.89 -16.73 2.63
CA GLN A 309 -6.57 -15.37 3.09
C GLN A 309 -5.61 -14.66 2.13
N GLY A 310 -4.70 -15.37 1.48
CA GLY A 310 -3.87 -14.84 0.41
C GLY A 310 -4.71 -14.22 -0.71
N TYR A 311 -5.76 -14.92 -1.17
CA TYR A 311 -6.72 -14.40 -2.15
C TYR A 311 -7.46 -13.15 -1.64
N ILE A 312 -7.90 -13.13 -0.39
CA ILE A 312 -8.53 -11.96 0.22
C ILE A 312 -7.57 -10.77 0.21
N ASN A 313 -6.35 -10.94 0.70
CA ASN A 313 -5.38 -9.85 0.84
C ASN A 313 -4.84 -9.34 -0.52
N MET A 314 -4.74 -10.18 -1.56
CA MET A 314 -4.31 -9.69 -2.88
C MET A 314 -5.26 -8.66 -3.48
N THR A 315 -6.54 -8.68 -3.10
CA THR A 315 -7.51 -7.68 -3.56
C THR A 315 -7.14 -6.28 -3.10
N GLY A 316 -6.28 -6.15 -2.07
CA GLY A 316 -5.75 -4.86 -1.64
C GLY A 316 -5.05 -4.11 -2.77
N THR A 317 -4.21 -4.78 -3.54
CA THR A 317 -3.53 -4.18 -4.70
C THR A 317 -4.52 -3.76 -5.79
N PHE A 318 -5.61 -4.51 -5.98
CA PHE A 318 -6.68 -4.16 -6.91
C PHE A 318 -7.41 -2.87 -6.47
N TRP A 319 -7.88 -2.81 -5.23
CA TRP A 319 -8.60 -1.66 -4.71
C TRP A 319 -7.72 -0.40 -4.67
N ASP A 320 -6.48 -0.55 -4.20
CA ASP A 320 -5.53 0.55 -4.10
C ASP A 320 -5.18 1.16 -5.46
N THR A 321 -4.63 0.34 -6.36
CA THR A 321 -4.01 0.87 -7.58
C THR A 321 -4.96 0.85 -8.77
N ILE A 322 -5.65 -0.28 -9.02
CA ILE A 322 -6.55 -0.37 -10.18
C ILE A 322 -7.80 0.49 -10.00
N VAL A 323 -8.26 0.70 -8.76
CA VAL A 323 -9.42 1.56 -8.50
C VAL A 323 -8.98 2.96 -8.08
N VAL A 324 -8.38 3.14 -6.91
CA VAL A 324 -8.16 4.48 -6.33
C VAL A 324 -7.12 5.29 -7.09
N CYS A 325 -5.94 4.72 -7.39
CA CYS A 325 -4.92 5.44 -8.17
C CYS A 325 -5.39 5.76 -9.59
N SER A 326 -6.20 4.89 -10.21
CA SER A 326 -6.77 5.16 -11.54
C SER A 326 -7.69 6.36 -11.53
N ILE A 327 -8.54 6.50 -10.52
CA ILE A 327 -9.42 7.68 -10.36
C ILE A 327 -8.57 8.96 -10.29
N THR A 328 -7.55 8.99 -9.45
CA THR A 328 -6.64 10.13 -9.33
C THR A 328 -5.94 10.45 -10.65
N GLY A 329 -5.33 9.43 -11.28
CA GLY A 329 -4.53 9.60 -12.48
C GLY A 329 -5.35 10.01 -13.71
N ILE A 330 -6.54 9.44 -13.90
CA ILE A 330 -7.45 9.81 -14.99
C ILE A 330 -7.96 11.25 -14.78
N THR A 331 -8.31 11.62 -13.54
CA THR A 331 -8.73 12.99 -13.22
C THR A 331 -7.62 13.99 -13.54
N ILE A 332 -6.36 13.71 -13.17
CA ILE A 332 -5.21 14.57 -13.48
C ILE A 332 -4.98 14.65 -14.99
N ALA A 333 -4.99 13.53 -15.72
CA ALA A 333 -4.74 13.52 -17.16
C ALA A 333 -5.82 14.25 -17.96
N ALA A 334 -7.08 14.13 -17.54
CA ALA A 334 -8.21 14.78 -18.23
C ALA A 334 -8.34 16.26 -17.88
N SER A 335 -7.79 16.72 -16.76
CA SER A 335 -7.94 18.13 -16.30
C SER A 335 -7.08 19.14 -17.07
N GLY A 336 -6.01 18.68 -17.75
CA GLY A 336 -5.07 19.55 -18.46
C GLY A 336 -4.12 20.35 -17.57
N VAL A 337 -4.06 20.07 -16.25
CA VAL A 337 -3.20 20.81 -15.29
C VAL A 337 -1.74 20.37 -15.28
N LEU A 338 -1.41 19.26 -15.95
CA LEU A 338 -0.03 18.81 -16.07
C LEU A 338 0.83 19.85 -16.78
N GLY A 339 1.94 20.25 -16.14
CA GLY A 339 2.84 21.28 -16.64
C GLY A 339 2.46 22.71 -16.28
N MET A 340 1.34 22.93 -15.59
CA MET A 340 0.99 24.24 -15.05
C MET A 340 1.89 24.63 -13.88
N THR A 341 2.00 25.95 -13.66
CA THR A 341 2.74 26.54 -12.55
C THR A 341 1.79 27.17 -11.54
N SER A 342 2.21 27.20 -10.27
CA SER A 342 1.53 27.96 -9.22
C SER A 342 1.70 29.47 -9.41
N ALA A 343 1.01 30.27 -8.61
CA ALA A 343 1.15 31.74 -8.61
C ALA A 343 2.59 32.21 -8.39
N ASP A 344 3.41 31.42 -7.69
CA ASP A 344 4.85 31.69 -7.45
C ASP A 344 5.77 31.23 -8.60
N GLY A 345 5.18 30.82 -9.74
CA GLY A 345 5.94 30.36 -10.91
C GLY A 345 6.58 28.97 -10.77
N LYS A 346 6.29 28.23 -9.72
CA LYS A 346 6.79 26.86 -9.51
C LYS A 346 5.86 25.84 -10.16
N PRO A 347 6.39 24.75 -10.77
CA PRO A 347 5.54 23.70 -11.33
C PRO A 347 4.63 23.08 -10.28
N LEU A 348 3.36 22.87 -10.60
CA LEU A 348 2.44 22.13 -9.73
C LEU A 348 2.86 20.69 -9.61
N LYS A 349 3.01 20.18 -8.38
CA LYS A 349 3.43 18.80 -8.10
C LYS A 349 2.74 18.24 -6.86
N GLY A 350 2.75 16.92 -6.72
CA GLY A 350 2.22 16.24 -5.54
C GLY A 350 0.77 16.64 -5.23
N VAL A 351 0.53 17.09 -4.02
CA VAL A 351 -0.80 17.49 -3.53
C VAL A 351 -1.41 18.63 -4.32
N GLU A 352 -0.60 19.65 -4.64
CA GLU A 352 -1.06 20.84 -5.36
C GLU A 352 -1.58 20.49 -6.75
N LEU A 353 -0.91 19.56 -7.44
CA LEU A 353 -1.32 19.07 -8.75
C LEU A 353 -2.68 18.35 -8.67
N THR A 354 -2.87 17.49 -7.66
CA THR A 354 -4.15 16.78 -7.48
C THR A 354 -5.27 17.75 -7.09
N MET A 355 -5.02 18.70 -6.19
CA MET A 355 -5.99 19.73 -5.82
C MET A 355 -6.39 20.55 -7.04
N ALA A 356 -5.45 21.02 -7.86
CA ALA A 356 -5.71 21.75 -9.09
C ALA A 356 -6.56 20.93 -10.07
N ALA A 357 -6.23 19.63 -10.25
CA ALA A 357 -6.97 18.74 -11.15
C ALA A 357 -8.44 18.57 -10.73
N PHE A 358 -8.70 18.38 -9.45
CA PHE A 358 -10.07 18.28 -8.94
C PHE A 358 -10.79 19.64 -9.03
N SER A 359 -10.11 20.73 -8.66
CA SER A 359 -10.70 22.08 -8.67
C SER A 359 -11.04 22.56 -10.08
N THR A 360 -10.30 22.18 -11.10
CA THR A 360 -10.62 22.49 -12.49
C THR A 360 -12.00 21.93 -12.90
N ASN A 361 -12.40 20.80 -12.31
CA ASN A 361 -13.62 20.09 -12.64
C ASN A 361 -14.83 20.51 -11.80
N ILE A 362 -14.63 20.78 -10.50
CA ILE A 362 -15.72 21.04 -9.54
C ILE A 362 -15.49 22.28 -8.66
N GLY A 363 -14.58 23.17 -9.07
CA GLY A 363 -14.29 24.41 -8.35
C GLY A 363 -13.60 24.17 -6.99
N GLU A 364 -13.80 25.08 -6.04
CA GLU A 364 -13.17 25.03 -4.71
C GLU A 364 -13.47 23.73 -3.93
N LEU A 365 -14.61 23.09 -4.19
CA LEU A 365 -14.95 21.80 -3.59
C LEU A 365 -13.94 20.72 -3.96
N GLY A 366 -13.28 20.82 -5.11
CA GLY A 366 -12.26 19.87 -5.53
C GLY A 366 -11.05 19.84 -4.61
N ALA A 367 -10.52 21.01 -4.26
CA ALA A 367 -9.41 21.12 -3.30
C ALA A 367 -9.81 20.62 -1.91
N LEU A 368 -11.02 20.96 -1.45
CA LEU A 368 -11.55 20.50 -0.15
C LEU A 368 -11.67 18.96 -0.10
N ILE A 369 -12.18 18.33 -1.16
CA ILE A 369 -12.31 16.87 -1.26
C ILE A 369 -10.94 16.20 -1.19
N VAL A 370 -9.96 16.72 -1.91
CA VAL A 370 -8.58 16.19 -1.88
C VAL A 370 -7.97 16.35 -0.49
N ALA A 371 -8.17 17.49 0.18
CA ALA A 371 -7.69 17.73 1.53
C ALA A 371 -8.31 16.74 2.54
N ILE A 372 -9.63 16.53 2.50
CA ILE A 372 -10.32 15.54 3.33
C ILE A 372 -9.81 14.13 3.00
N GLY A 373 -9.61 13.81 1.72
CA GLY A 373 -9.04 12.55 1.27
C GLY A 373 -7.66 12.29 1.89
N ILE A 374 -6.77 13.27 1.85
CA ILE A 374 -5.43 13.18 2.46
C ILE A 374 -5.53 12.95 3.96
N ILE A 375 -6.38 13.70 4.67
CA ILE A 375 -6.56 13.55 6.12
C ILE A 375 -6.98 12.12 6.46
N LEU A 376 -8.00 11.59 5.79
CA LEU A 376 -8.52 10.25 6.05
C LEU A 376 -7.54 9.16 5.67
N PHE A 377 -6.94 9.24 4.47
CA PHE A 377 -6.02 8.24 3.94
C PHE A 377 -4.73 8.19 4.75
N ALA A 378 -4.10 9.35 4.96
CA ALA A 378 -2.85 9.41 5.70
C ALA A 378 -3.03 9.05 7.19
N PHE A 379 -4.13 9.44 7.82
CA PHE A 379 -4.39 9.04 9.19
C PHE A 379 -4.62 7.54 9.33
N SER A 380 -5.37 6.91 8.40
CA SER A 380 -5.51 5.46 8.39
C SER A 380 -4.17 4.74 8.19
N THR A 381 -3.28 5.33 7.38
CA THR A 381 -1.93 4.78 7.16
C THR A 381 -1.07 4.80 8.43
N ILE A 382 -1.15 5.86 9.23
CA ILE A 382 -0.51 5.91 10.56
C ILE A 382 -0.96 4.73 11.42
N LEU A 383 -2.26 4.44 11.46
CA LEU A 383 -2.82 3.34 12.25
C LEU A 383 -2.38 1.96 11.74
N GLY A 384 -2.37 1.76 10.43
CA GLY A 384 -1.99 0.47 9.83
C GLY A 384 -0.49 0.19 9.99
N TRP A 385 0.36 1.18 9.75
CA TRP A 385 1.81 1.05 9.87
C TRP A 385 2.29 0.92 11.32
N GLU A 386 1.55 1.48 12.28
CA GLU A 386 1.85 1.21 13.68
C GLU A 386 1.88 -0.30 13.97
N TYR A 387 0.85 -1.03 13.53
CA TYR A 387 0.80 -2.47 13.75
C TYR A 387 1.92 -3.21 13.02
N HIS A 388 2.29 -2.79 11.81
CA HIS A 388 3.42 -3.37 11.09
C HIS A 388 4.73 -3.22 11.86
N GLY A 389 5.01 -2.02 12.33
CA GLY A 389 6.21 -1.72 13.10
C GLY A 389 6.21 -2.39 14.48
N GLU A 390 5.06 -2.44 15.18
CA GLU A 390 4.94 -3.13 16.47
C GLU A 390 5.30 -4.61 16.35
N LYS A 391 4.81 -5.30 15.31
CA LYS A 391 5.11 -6.73 15.13
C LYS A 391 6.55 -6.97 14.70
N ALA A 392 7.15 -6.07 13.94
CA ALA A 392 8.58 -6.09 13.63
C ALA A 392 9.43 -5.83 14.89
N TRP A 393 9.04 -4.87 15.72
CA TRP A 393 9.64 -4.58 17.02
C TRP A 393 9.55 -5.79 17.96
N GLU A 394 8.37 -6.41 18.07
CA GLU A 394 8.17 -7.63 18.87
C GLU A 394 9.11 -8.77 18.41
N TYR A 395 9.35 -8.89 17.10
CA TYR A 395 10.29 -9.86 16.56
C TYR A 395 11.74 -9.57 16.96
N LEU A 396 12.19 -8.31 16.85
CA LEU A 396 13.56 -7.90 17.19
C LEU A 396 13.89 -8.14 18.67
N PHE A 397 12.95 -7.85 19.56
CA PHE A 397 13.14 -8.02 21.02
C PHE A 397 12.74 -9.40 21.54
N GLY A 398 12.11 -10.22 20.70
CA GLY A 398 11.64 -11.58 21.08
C GLY A 398 10.50 -11.59 22.10
N THR A 399 9.95 -10.44 22.47
CA THR A 399 8.91 -10.30 23.50
C THR A 399 7.93 -9.17 23.22
N HIS A 400 6.66 -9.38 23.56
CA HIS A 400 5.61 -8.36 23.49
C HIS A 400 5.64 -7.33 24.62
N LYS A 401 6.48 -7.51 25.65
CA LYS A 401 6.50 -6.64 26.84
C LYS A 401 6.78 -5.17 26.52
N TYR A 402 7.51 -4.92 25.44
CA TYR A 402 7.91 -3.58 25.03
C TYR A 402 6.95 -2.94 23.99
N ASN A 403 5.87 -3.62 23.61
CA ASN A 403 4.93 -3.11 22.59
C ASN A 403 4.27 -1.80 23.04
N MET A 404 3.94 -1.65 24.36
CA MET A 404 3.35 -0.42 24.86
C MET A 404 4.30 0.77 24.73
N ILE A 405 5.60 0.57 24.94
CA ILE A 405 6.62 1.61 24.75
C ILE A 405 6.64 2.03 23.28
N TYR A 406 6.64 1.03 22.36
CA TYR A 406 6.59 1.30 20.93
C TYR A 406 5.35 2.13 20.55
N ARG A 407 4.16 1.77 21.01
CA ARG A 407 2.89 2.48 20.77
C ARG A 407 2.94 3.95 21.18
N ILE A 408 3.45 4.20 22.39
CA ILE A 408 3.56 5.57 22.93
C ILE A 408 4.57 6.38 22.11
N VAL A 409 5.76 5.84 21.87
CA VAL A 409 6.81 6.54 21.11
C VAL A 409 6.32 6.80 19.68
N PHE A 410 5.72 5.80 19.02
CA PHE A 410 5.17 5.94 17.68
C PHE A 410 4.13 7.08 17.62
N SER A 411 3.21 7.14 18.59
CA SER A 411 2.19 8.19 18.64
C SER A 411 2.79 9.57 18.88
N LEU A 412 3.83 9.69 19.72
CA LEU A 412 4.52 10.98 19.95
C LEU A 412 5.28 11.46 18.69
N VAL A 413 5.84 10.55 17.92
CA VAL A 413 6.53 10.88 16.67
C VAL A 413 5.58 11.45 15.61
N VAL A 414 4.26 11.18 15.70
CA VAL A 414 3.25 11.84 14.85
C VAL A 414 3.32 13.37 14.98
N TYR A 415 3.50 13.89 16.21
CA TYR A 415 3.67 15.32 16.44
C TYR A 415 4.92 15.87 15.73
N VAL A 416 6.02 15.16 15.83
CA VAL A 416 7.27 15.56 15.16
C VAL A 416 7.06 15.60 13.63
N GLY A 417 6.39 14.58 13.09
CA GLY A 417 6.06 14.54 11.66
C GLY A 417 5.19 15.71 11.20
N ALA A 418 4.20 16.08 11.99
CA ALA A 418 3.28 17.19 11.68
C ALA A 418 3.96 18.57 11.70
N THR A 419 5.03 18.76 12.48
CA THR A 419 5.61 20.07 12.79
C THR A 419 6.95 20.35 12.11
N GLN A 420 7.62 19.34 11.56
CA GLN A 420 8.97 19.49 10.98
C GLN A 420 8.95 19.47 9.45
N THR A 421 9.97 20.12 8.83
CA THR A 421 10.28 19.95 7.41
C THR A 421 11.04 18.64 7.22
N LEU A 422 10.56 17.74 6.34
CA LEU A 422 10.95 16.34 6.38
C LEU A 422 11.68 15.82 5.13
N ASP A 423 12.33 16.66 4.31
CA ASP A 423 12.99 16.18 3.08
C ASP A 423 13.95 15.00 3.33
N LEU A 424 14.76 15.10 4.39
CA LEU A 424 15.68 14.02 4.78
C LEU A 424 14.92 12.76 5.24
N VAL A 425 13.83 12.95 5.99
CA VAL A 425 13.04 11.83 6.53
C VAL A 425 12.30 11.08 5.41
N TRP A 426 11.81 11.80 4.39
CA TRP A 426 11.21 11.18 3.21
C TRP A 426 12.18 10.22 2.51
N ASN A 427 13.39 10.69 2.22
CA ASN A 427 14.38 9.90 1.51
C ASN A 427 14.89 8.71 2.34
N LEU A 428 15.18 8.91 3.63
CA LEU A 428 15.57 7.82 4.52
C LEU A 428 14.47 6.77 4.66
N SER A 429 13.21 7.20 4.69
CA SER A 429 12.04 6.32 4.76
C SER A 429 11.85 5.51 3.48
N ASP A 430 12.02 6.16 2.32
CA ASP A 430 11.97 5.49 1.01
C ASP A 430 13.06 4.43 0.90
N ILE A 431 14.29 4.74 1.34
CA ILE A 431 15.40 3.78 1.38
C ILE A 431 15.07 2.59 2.29
N ALA A 432 14.59 2.84 3.51
CA ALA A 432 14.26 1.78 4.46
C ALA A 432 13.14 0.87 3.92
N ASN A 433 12.15 1.46 3.28
CA ASN A 433 11.04 0.76 2.66
C ASN A 433 11.50 -0.18 1.53
N ALA A 434 12.40 0.30 0.66
CA ALA A 434 12.98 -0.52 -0.39
C ALA A 434 13.89 -1.64 0.18
N LEU A 435 14.71 -1.34 1.18
CA LEU A 435 15.58 -2.33 1.82
C LEU A 435 14.76 -3.42 2.56
N MET A 436 13.58 -3.08 3.09
CA MET A 436 12.64 -4.04 3.66
C MET A 436 12.12 -5.02 2.60
N ALA A 437 11.86 -4.55 1.38
CA ALA A 437 11.31 -5.39 0.32
C ALA A 437 12.30 -6.47 -0.16
N ILE A 438 13.60 -6.20 -0.16
CA ILE A 438 14.62 -7.13 -0.69
C ILE A 438 14.56 -8.51 0.01
N PRO A 439 14.64 -8.64 1.34
CA PRO A 439 14.51 -9.93 2.01
C PRO A 439 13.19 -10.62 1.71
N ASN A 440 12.09 -9.88 1.64
CA ASN A 440 10.78 -10.44 1.36
C ASN A 440 10.68 -11.02 -0.06
N LEU A 441 11.15 -10.30 -1.08
CA LEU A 441 11.16 -10.76 -2.46
C LEU A 441 12.03 -12.02 -2.62
N ILE A 442 13.23 -12.04 -2.02
CA ILE A 442 14.10 -13.21 -2.01
C ILE A 442 13.40 -14.38 -1.32
N SER A 443 12.69 -14.13 -0.20
CA SER A 443 11.97 -15.19 0.50
C SER A 443 10.87 -15.83 -0.34
N MET A 444 10.13 -15.03 -1.11
CA MET A 444 9.11 -15.53 -2.04
C MET A 444 9.71 -16.36 -3.17
N LEU A 445 10.87 -15.96 -3.69
CA LEU A 445 11.59 -16.73 -4.73
C LEU A 445 12.09 -18.08 -4.18
N ILE A 446 12.70 -18.08 -2.99
CA ILE A 446 13.17 -19.32 -2.35
C ILE A 446 12.00 -20.26 -2.00
N LEU A 447 10.89 -19.72 -1.51
CA LEU A 447 9.71 -20.47 -1.12
C LEU A 447 8.68 -20.66 -2.25
N SER A 448 9.04 -20.31 -3.48
CA SER A 448 8.14 -20.46 -4.65
C SER A 448 7.62 -21.88 -4.87
N PRO A 449 8.38 -22.98 -4.58
CA PRO A 449 7.84 -24.33 -4.64
C PRO A 449 6.72 -24.56 -3.61
N VAL A 450 6.86 -24.01 -2.41
CA VAL A 450 5.84 -24.09 -1.34
C VAL A 450 4.57 -23.33 -1.78
N ILE A 451 4.75 -22.14 -2.36
CA ILE A 451 3.62 -21.33 -2.88
C ILE A 451 2.86 -22.14 -3.94
N LYS A 452 3.56 -22.77 -4.88
CA LYS A 452 2.97 -23.57 -5.93
C LYS A 452 2.18 -24.76 -5.36
N GLU A 453 2.77 -25.52 -4.45
CA GLU A 453 2.16 -26.69 -3.81
C GLU A 453 0.85 -26.30 -3.09
N GLU A 454 0.87 -25.25 -2.28
CA GLU A 454 -0.31 -24.77 -1.55
C GLU A 454 -1.42 -24.31 -2.50
N VAL A 455 -1.08 -23.60 -3.56
CA VAL A 455 -2.07 -23.15 -4.56
C VAL A 455 -2.66 -24.34 -5.33
N GLU A 456 -1.87 -25.35 -5.66
CA GLU A 456 -2.36 -26.57 -6.32
C GLU A 456 -3.30 -27.36 -5.40
N ARG A 457 -2.94 -27.51 -4.13
CA ARG A 457 -3.80 -28.12 -3.10
C ARG A 457 -5.13 -27.37 -2.98
N PHE A 458 -5.09 -26.07 -2.85
CA PHE A 458 -6.29 -25.24 -2.66
C PHE A 458 -7.19 -25.20 -3.89
N GLN A 459 -6.63 -25.36 -5.09
CA GLN A 459 -7.43 -25.40 -6.31
C GLN A 459 -8.48 -26.53 -6.28
N ILE A 460 -8.12 -27.69 -5.71
CA ILE A 460 -9.03 -28.82 -5.52
C ILE A 460 -10.18 -28.44 -4.58
N VAL A 461 -9.85 -27.75 -3.47
CA VAL A 461 -10.85 -27.25 -2.51
C VAL A 461 -11.81 -26.27 -3.18
N LEU A 462 -11.25 -25.34 -3.97
CA LEU A 462 -12.04 -24.32 -4.66
C LEU A 462 -12.98 -24.91 -5.71
N GLU A 463 -12.55 -25.91 -6.44
CA GLU A 463 -13.38 -26.61 -7.42
C GLU A 463 -14.54 -27.37 -6.75
N LYS A 464 -14.26 -28.00 -5.60
CA LYS A 464 -15.29 -28.66 -4.79
C LYS A 464 -16.33 -27.65 -4.26
N GLU A 465 -15.89 -26.53 -3.67
CA GLU A 465 -16.80 -25.46 -3.21
C GLU A 465 -17.67 -24.89 -4.35
N LYS A 466 -17.10 -24.72 -5.54
CA LYS A 466 -17.86 -24.27 -6.72
C LYS A 466 -18.89 -25.29 -7.18
N ALA A 467 -18.58 -26.58 -7.13
CA ALA A 467 -19.51 -27.66 -7.48
C ALA A 467 -20.67 -27.75 -6.48
N GLU A 468 -20.39 -27.69 -5.18
CA GLU A 468 -21.38 -27.67 -4.11
C GLU A 468 -22.36 -26.48 -4.23
N LYS A 469 -21.81 -25.30 -4.50
CA LYS A 469 -22.61 -24.09 -4.72
C LYS A 469 -23.52 -24.18 -5.96
N LYS A 470 -23.04 -24.83 -7.03
CA LYS A 470 -23.86 -25.10 -8.22
C LYS A 470 -24.98 -26.15 -7.95
N ALA A 471 -24.70 -27.11 -7.07
CA ALA A 471 -25.68 -28.14 -6.67
C ALA A 471 -26.73 -27.63 -5.65
N GLY A 472 -26.68 -26.36 -5.23
CA GLY A 472 -27.62 -25.76 -4.27
C GLY A 472 -27.43 -26.22 -2.82
N VAL A 473 -26.30 -26.90 -2.52
CA VAL A 473 -25.96 -27.32 -1.16
C VAL A 473 -25.40 -26.10 -0.43
N THR A 474 -26.15 -25.56 0.52
CA THR A 474 -25.67 -24.44 1.36
C THR A 474 -24.67 -24.96 2.38
N ALA A 475 -23.60 -24.20 2.60
CA ALA A 475 -22.46 -24.49 3.50
C ALA A 475 -22.83 -24.71 5.00
N GLY A 476 -24.09 -24.93 5.34
CA GLY A 476 -24.64 -25.12 6.69
C GLY A 476 -24.71 -26.58 7.16
N GLU A 477 -24.52 -27.57 6.30
CA GLU A 477 -24.74 -28.98 6.66
C GLU A 477 -23.47 -29.71 7.14
N HIS A 478 -22.26 -29.16 6.96
CA HIS A 478 -21.04 -29.83 7.38
C HIS A 478 -20.63 -29.63 8.86
N ALA A 479 -21.48 -28.99 9.68
CA ALA A 479 -21.22 -28.86 11.14
C ALA A 479 -21.91 -30.00 11.95
N LYS A 480 -22.43 -31.05 11.31
CA LYS A 480 -23.17 -32.16 11.98
C LYS A 480 -22.69 -33.56 11.59
N ILE A 481 -21.43 -33.73 11.14
CA ILE A 481 -20.81 -35.06 11.05
C ILE A 481 -19.49 -35.06 11.76
#